data_c9820cb38fcd97c2f57c6ae79c44ecde
#
_entry.id   c9820cb38fcd97c2f57c6ae79c44ecde
#
_cell.length_a   1.000
_cell.length_b   1.000
_cell.length_c   1.000
_cell.angle_alpha   90.00
_cell.angle_beta   90.00
_cell.angle_gamma   90.00
#
_symmetry.space_group_name_H-M   'P 1'
#
loop_
_entity.id
_entity.type
_entity.pdbx_description
1 polymer ?
#
loop_
_entity_poly.entity_id
_entity_poly.type
_entity_poly.pdbx_seq_one_letter_code
_entity_poly.pdbx_strand_id
1 'polypeptide(L)'
;ANCGYKRHYKNNFNVLLSAEQKLDFITEGLSAMATVSYAGNFNERRELTRSVDLPAYLYDPDNNSYIARGGGSKKIPTYSLGGNDDTFNYKVTYQGRLNYDRTFNATHHLYMLYLISRQSYINQKNLSDNDQSMTWRLGYDFKHRYMVEFNVAYNGNDRFVGKKKFGWFPAVSVGWNLSEETFFKSAFPFFDLFKLRASYGLVGSDNSFEKDKNTTDVIWKGG
;
A
#
# COMPACT_ATOMS: atom_id res chain seq x y z
N ALA A 1 -17.71 -41.93 -5.43
CA ALA A 1 -18.58 -41.36 -4.41
C ALA A 1 -18.49 -39.81 -4.50
N ASN A 2 -19.58 -39.11 -4.81
CA ASN A 2 -19.60 -37.68 -4.86
C ASN A 2 -19.69 -37.11 -3.43
N CYS A 3 -18.56 -36.73 -2.87
CA CYS A 3 -18.51 -36.18 -1.49
C CYS A 3 -18.83 -34.69 -1.40
N GLY A 4 -19.09 -34.05 -2.52
CA GLY A 4 -19.33 -32.63 -2.62
C GLY A 4 -18.23 -31.89 -3.37
N TYR A 5 -18.26 -30.57 -3.29
CA TYR A 5 -17.23 -29.72 -3.91
C TYR A 5 -16.96 -28.46 -3.07
N LYS A 6 -15.79 -27.92 -3.28
CA LYS A 6 -15.33 -26.67 -2.67
C LYS A 6 -14.91 -25.73 -3.80
N ARG A 7 -15.52 -24.55 -3.86
CA ARG A 7 -15.20 -23.51 -4.85
C ARG A 7 -14.76 -22.24 -4.14
N HIS A 8 -13.70 -21.64 -4.66
CA HIS A 8 -13.19 -20.34 -4.23
C HIS A 8 -13.28 -19.38 -5.40
N TYR A 9 -13.95 -18.29 -5.19
CA TYR A 9 -14.01 -17.15 -6.12
C TYR A 9 -13.21 -16.00 -5.51
N LYS A 10 -12.24 -15.50 -6.25
CA LYS A 10 -11.45 -14.34 -5.88
C LYS A 10 -11.65 -13.26 -6.93
N ASN A 11 -12.25 -12.17 -6.56
CA ASN A 11 -12.51 -11.04 -7.43
C ASN A 11 -11.71 -9.85 -6.93
N ASN A 12 -10.85 -9.28 -7.78
CA ASN A 12 -10.10 -8.06 -7.53
C ASN A 12 -10.63 -7.00 -8.48
N PHE A 13 -11.01 -5.87 -7.93
CA PHE A 13 -11.54 -4.75 -8.67
C PHE A 13 -10.75 -3.49 -8.33
N ASN A 14 -10.17 -2.85 -9.34
CA ASN A 14 -9.41 -1.63 -9.19
C ASN A 14 -9.94 -0.57 -10.15
N VAL A 15 -10.23 0.61 -9.61
CA VAL A 15 -10.60 1.79 -10.39
C VAL A 15 -9.70 2.93 -9.99
N LEU A 16 -9.20 3.65 -10.97
CA LEU A 16 -8.44 4.88 -10.78
C LEU A 16 -9.01 5.95 -11.69
N LEU A 17 -9.39 7.06 -11.08
CA LEU A 17 -9.82 8.27 -11.76
C LEU A 17 -8.83 9.37 -11.43
N SER A 18 -8.30 10.04 -12.46
CA SER A 18 -7.42 11.18 -12.28
C SER A 18 -7.84 12.31 -13.21
N ALA A 19 -7.78 13.51 -12.68
CA ALA A 19 -7.99 14.74 -13.44
C ALA A 19 -6.81 15.66 -13.19
N GLU A 20 -6.23 16.20 -14.26
CA GLU A 20 -5.14 17.17 -14.22
C GLU A 20 -5.55 18.42 -14.96
N GLN A 21 -5.26 19.56 -14.36
CA GLN A 21 -5.51 20.88 -14.93
C GLN A 21 -4.24 21.73 -14.87
N LYS A 22 -3.79 22.22 -16.00
CA LYS A 22 -2.77 23.26 -16.06
C LYS A 22 -3.38 24.58 -15.64
N LEU A 23 -2.69 25.29 -14.78
CA LEU A 23 -3.13 26.55 -14.20
C LEU A 23 -2.22 27.72 -14.69
N ASP A 24 -1.75 27.65 -15.93
CA ASP A 24 -0.87 28.64 -16.54
C ASP A 24 -1.53 30.03 -16.59
N PHE A 25 -2.86 30.10 -16.51
CA PHE A 25 -3.62 31.35 -16.41
C PHE A 25 -3.41 32.08 -15.09
N ILE A 26 -2.96 31.39 -14.01
CA ILE A 26 -2.59 31.98 -12.74
C ILE A 26 -1.09 32.29 -12.73
N THR A 27 -0.28 31.28 -13.03
CA THR A 27 1.17 31.39 -13.20
C THR A 27 1.69 30.26 -14.06
N GLU A 28 2.61 30.60 -14.96
CA GLU A 28 3.25 29.64 -15.85
C GLU A 28 3.98 28.55 -15.09
N GLY A 29 3.75 27.29 -15.46
CA GLY A 29 4.35 26.13 -14.82
C GLY A 29 3.57 25.58 -13.60
N LEU A 30 2.40 26.13 -13.28
CA LEU A 30 1.53 25.63 -12.23
C LEU A 30 0.57 24.57 -12.78
N SER A 31 0.43 23.45 -12.08
CA SER A 31 -0.59 22.44 -12.39
C SER A 31 -1.18 21.84 -11.12
N ALA A 32 -2.45 21.46 -11.20
CA ALA A 32 -3.17 20.77 -10.14
C ALA A 32 -3.66 19.42 -10.65
N MET A 33 -3.56 18.39 -9.83
CA MET A 33 -4.05 17.05 -10.13
C MET A 33 -4.83 16.51 -8.95
N ALA A 34 -5.98 15.92 -9.23
CA ALA A 34 -6.76 15.16 -8.27
C ALA A 34 -6.86 13.71 -8.73
N THR A 35 -6.69 12.76 -7.80
CA THR A 35 -6.77 11.34 -8.08
C THR A 35 -7.62 10.67 -7.02
N VAL A 36 -8.52 9.80 -7.46
CA VAL A 36 -9.30 8.93 -6.59
C VAL A 36 -9.08 7.50 -7.05
N SER A 37 -8.67 6.64 -6.15
CA SER A 37 -8.53 5.22 -6.44
C SER A 37 -9.34 4.37 -5.47
N TYR A 38 -9.94 3.34 -6.02
CA TYR A 38 -10.65 2.30 -5.29
C TYR A 38 -10.05 0.95 -5.65
N ALA A 39 -9.63 0.19 -4.65
CA ALA A 39 -9.15 -1.18 -4.80
C ALA A 39 -9.96 -2.08 -3.88
N GLY A 40 -10.73 -2.98 -4.46
CA GLY A 40 -11.57 -3.93 -3.74
C GLY A 40 -11.11 -5.37 -3.98
N ASN A 41 -11.19 -6.17 -2.94
CA ASN A 41 -10.92 -7.61 -2.98
C ASN A 41 -12.09 -8.33 -2.32
N PHE A 42 -12.77 -9.15 -3.09
CA PHE A 42 -13.87 -9.98 -2.64
C PHE A 42 -13.53 -11.45 -2.82
N ASN A 43 -13.49 -12.19 -1.72
CA ASN A 43 -13.29 -13.62 -1.73
C ASN A 43 -14.57 -14.31 -1.25
N GLU A 44 -15.10 -15.19 -2.06
CA GLU A 44 -16.26 -16.00 -1.76
C GLU A 44 -15.84 -17.48 -1.73
N ARG A 45 -16.22 -18.17 -0.68
CA ARG A 45 -16.02 -19.62 -0.56
C ARG A 45 -17.36 -20.31 -0.47
N ARG A 46 -17.65 -21.14 -1.46
CA ARG A 46 -18.80 -22.04 -1.44
C ARG A 46 -18.34 -23.46 -1.23
N GLU A 47 -18.89 -24.10 -0.24
CA GLU A 47 -18.60 -25.49 0.10
C GLU A 47 -19.92 -26.27 0.16
N LEU A 48 -20.02 -27.29 -0.66
CA LEU A 48 -21.12 -28.25 -0.63
C LEU A 48 -20.55 -29.57 -0.16
N THR A 49 -20.87 -29.99 1.04
CA THR A 49 -20.35 -31.20 1.65
C THR A 49 -21.46 -32.22 1.92
N ARG A 50 -21.10 -33.44 1.79
CA ARG A 50 -21.94 -34.57 2.18
C ARG A 50 -21.04 -35.56 2.95
N SER A 51 -21.31 -35.73 4.21
CA SER A 51 -20.68 -36.79 5.01
C SER A 51 -21.43 -38.07 4.77
N VAL A 52 -20.75 -39.05 4.20
CA VAL A 52 -21.30 -40.38 4.01
C VAL A 52 -20.66 -41.26 5.06
N ASP A 53 -21.45 -41.61 6.05
CA ASP A 53 -21.05 -42.56 7.08
C ASP A 53 -21.41 -43.96 6.60
N LEU A 54 -20.46 -44.66 5.99
CA LEU A 54 -20.62 -46.01 5.50
C LEU A 54 -20.04 -46.98 6.52
N PRO A 55 -20.75 -48.08 6.81
CA PRO A 55 -20.18 -49.15 7.62
C PRO A 55 -18.95 -49.73 6.95
N ALA A 56 -17.92 -49.99 7.72
CA ALA A 56 -16.78 -50.77 7.23
C ALA A 56 -17.21 -52.25 7.10
N TYR A 57 -16.90 -52.84 5.96
CA TYR A 57 -17.16 -54.24 5.71
C TYR A 57 -15.86 -55.04 5.84
N LEU A 58 -15.87 -56.02 6.71
CA LEU A 58 -14.81 -57.02 6.83
C LEU A 58 -15.25 -58.28 6.07
N TYR A 59 -14.34 -58.78 5.24
CA TYR A 59 -14.56 -60.07 4.59
C TYR A 59 -14.38 -61.18 5.62
N ASP A 60 -15.37 -62.06 5.73
CA ASP A 60 -15.33 -63.29 6.50
C ASP A 60 -15.04 -64.46 5.58
N PRO A 61 -13.83 -65.03 5.64
CA PRO A 61 -13.45 -66.13 4.75
C PRO A 61 -14.20 -67.44 5.05
N ASP A 62 -14.63 -67.64 6.29
CA ASP A 62 -15.31 -68.88 6.71
C ASP A 62 -16.72 -69.02 6.13
N ASN A 63 -17.40 -67.86 5.99
CA ASN A 63 -18.74 -67.81 5.43
C ASN A 63 -18.82 -67.17 4.04
N ASN A 64 -17.69 -66.88 3.42
CA ASN A 64 -17.59 -66.17 2.12
C ASN A 64 -18.53 -64.95 2.02
N SER A 65 -18.60 -64.16 3.08
CA SER A 65 -19.54 -63.05 3.21
C SER A 65 -18.86 -61.79 3.77
N TYR A 66 -19.49 -60.65 3.60
CA TYR A 66 -19.02 -59.41 4.17
C TYR A 66 -19.84 -59.06 5.41
N ILE A 67 -19.17 -58.91 6.54
CA ILE A 67 -19.75 -58.53 7.81
C ILE A 67 -19.57 -57.01 8.01
N ALA A 68 -20.65 -56.28 8.18
CA ALA A 68 -20.61 -54.88 8.48
C ALA A 68 -20.07 -54.63 9.91
N ARG A 69 -18.98 -53.90 10.04
CA ARG A 69 -18.44 -53.40 11.31
C ARG A 69 -18.63 -51.93 11.42
N GLY A 70 -19.21 -51.50 12.56
CA GLY A 70 -19.47 -50.08 12.84
C GLY A 70 -20.90 -49.63 12.49
N GLY A 71 -21.34 -48.59 13.15
CA GLY A 71 -22.70 -48.07 13.03
C GLY A 71 -22.81 -47.02 11.92
N GLY A 72 -22.66 -47.44 10.67
CA GLY A 72 -22.89 -46.56 9.52
C GLY A 72 -24.34 -46.55 9.07
N SER A 73 -24.86 -45.46 8.64
CA SER A 73 -26.18 -45.33 8.05
C SER A 73 -26.12 -45.70 6.55
N LYS A 74 -26.94 -46.69 6.14
CA LYS A 74 -27.11 -46.99 4.70
C LYS A 74 -27.78 -45.87 3.92
N LYS A 75 -28.32 -44.83 4.62
CA LYS A 75 -29.02 -43.73 4.00
C LYS A 75 -28.01 -42.64 3.64
N ILE A 76 -27.91 -42.33 2.36
CA ILE A 76 -27.07 -41.26 1.88
C ILE A 76 -27.67 -39.93 2.31
N PRO A 77 -27.00 -39.14 3.18
CA PRO A 77 -27.54 -37.87 3.63
C PRO A 77 -27.61 -36.85 2.49
N THR A 78 -28.47 -35.85 2.62
CA THR A 78 -28.53 -34.71 1.71
C THR A 78 -27.25 -33.87 1.83
N TYR A 79 -26.94 -33.14 0.76
CA TYR A 79 -25.85 -32.17 0.80
C TYR A 79 -26.14 -31.07 1.82
N SER A 80 -25.15 -30.70 2.61
CA SER A 80 -25.18 -29.53 3.48
C SER A 80 -24.33 -28.40 2.87
N LEU A 81 -24.86 -27.19 2.91
CA LEU A 81 -24.13 -26.00 2.55
C LEU A 81 -23.16 -25.68 3.71
N GLY A 82 -21.87 -25.82 3.49
CA GLY A 82 -20.83 -25.47 4.47
C GLY A 82 -20.61 -23.97 4.54
N GLY A 83 -20.00 -23.54 5.67
CA GLY A 83 -19.85 -22.14 6.04
C GLY A 83 -19.26 -21.27 4.94
N ASN A 84 -19.89 -20.14 4.77
CA ASN A 84 -19.47 -19.06 3.89
C ASN A 84 -18.41 -18.23 4.64
N ASP A 85 -17.14 -18.40 4.31
CA ASP A 85 -16.06 -17.50 4.71
C ASP A 85 -15.90 -16.42 3.63
N ASP A 86 -16.91 -15.57 3.50
CA ASP A 86 -16.85 -14.43 2.60
C ASP A 86 -15.99 -13.36 3.26
N THR A 87 -14.95 -12.90 2.57
CA THR A 87 -14.13 -11.79 3.01
C THR A 87 -14.15 -10.68 1.99
N PHE A 88 -14.42 -9.49 2.49
CA PHE A 88 -14.47 -8.28 1.70
C PHE A 88 -13.53 -7.25 2.29
N ASN A 89 -12.55 -6.83 1.48
CA ASN A 89 -11.59 -5.80 1.85
C ASN A 89 -11.58 -4.74 0.75
N TYR A 90 -11.54 -3.49 1.13
CA TYR A 90 -11.36 -2.43 0.15
C TYR A 90 -10.50 -1.30 0.70
N LYS A 91 -9.85 -0.63 -0.23
CA LYS A 91 -8.98 0.51 0.00
C LYS A 91 -9.42 1.65 -0.89
N VAL A 92 -9.68 2.79 -0.29
CA VAL A 92 -9.98 4.02 -0.99
C VAL A 92 -8.84 5.00 -0.75
N THR A 93 -8.34 5.61 -1.82
CA THR A 93 -7.29 6.63 -1.72
C THR A 93 -7.73 7.88 -2.46
N TYR A 94 -7.63 9.01 -1.78
CA TYR A 94 -7.82 10.34 -2.33
C TYR A 94 -6.48 11.05 -2.33
N GLN A 95 -6.10 11.65 -3.46
CA GLN A 95 -4.88 12.43 -3.57
C GLN A 95 -5.17 13.74 -4.27
N GLY A 96 -4.62 14.83 -3.71
CA GLY A 96 -4.55 16.13 -4.35
C GLY A 96 -3.10 16.54 -4.49
N ARG A 97 -2.69 16.99 -5.67
CA ARG A 97 -1.33 17.39 -5.96
C ARG A 97 -1.34 18.76 -6.64
N LEU A 98 -0.49 19.64 -6.14
CA LEU A 98 -0.19 20.92 -6.76
C LEU A 98 1.30 20.92 -7.11
N ASN A 99 1.62 21.12 -8.38
CA ASN A 99 2.98 21.21 -8.86
C ASN A 99 3.23 22.60 -9.43
N TYR A 100 4.41 23.10 -9.16
CA TYR A 100 4.95 24.27 -9.82
C TYR A 100 6.34 23.92 -10.34
N ASP A 101 6.58 24.14 -11.61
CA ASP A 101 7.84 23.85 -12.29
C ASP A 101 8.13 24.95 -13.28
N ARG A 102 9.18 25.74 -13.02
CA ARG A 102 9.52 26.87 -13.88
C ARG A 102 11.00 27.15 -13.90
N THR A 103 11.50 27.43 -15.10
CA THR A 103 12.87 27.89 -15.33
C THR A 103 12.87 29.37 -15.65
N PHE A 104 13.63 30.13 -14.87
CA PHE A 104 13.84 31.58 -15.07
C PHE A 104 15.19 31.83 -15.70
N ASN A 105 15.24 32.68 -16.70
CA ASN A 105 16.47 33.11 -17.39
C ASN A 105 17.35 31.93 -17.87
N ALA A 106 16.77 30.77 -18.17
CA ALA A 106 17.47 29.56 -18.56
C ALA A 106 18.55 29.06 -17.57
N THR A 107 18.61 29.61 -16.37
CA THR A 107 19.66 29.34 -15.38
C THR A 107 19.14 28.95 -14.00
N HIS A 108 17.94 29.38 -13.66
CA HIS A 108 17.32 29.16 -12.36
C HIS A 108 16.09 28.28 -12.53
N HIS A 109 16.16 27.03 -12.12
CA HIS A 109 15.04 26.10 -12.16
C HIS A 109 14.48 25.95 -10.75
N LEU A 110 13.20 26.27 -10.57
CA LEU A 110 12.48 26.15 -9.32
C LEU A 110 11.34 25.16 -9.52
N TYR A 111 11.28 24.15 -8.65
CA TYR A 111 10.15 23.24 -8.60
C TYR A 111 9.61 23.10 -7.19
N MET A 112 8.29 23.05 -7.09
CA MET A 112 7.57 22.85 -5.85
C MET A 112 6.51 21.79 -6.05
N LEU A 113 6.32 20.97 -5.03
CA LEU A 113 5.26 19.99 -4.95
C LEU A 113 4.55 20.11 -3.61
N TYR A 114 3.24 20.23 -3.64
CA TYR A 114 2.38 19.99 -2.50
C TYR A 114 1.49 18.80 -2.79
N LEU A 115 1.54 17.80 -1.93
CA LEU A 115 0.76 16.58 -2.03
C LEU A 115 -0.03 16.39 -0.73
N ILE A 116 -1.33 16.21 -0.85
CA ILE A 116 -2.19 15.72 0.22
C ILE A 116 -2.74 14.36 -0.18
N SER A 117 -2.67 13.41 0.72
CA SER A 117 -3.18 12.06 0.50
C SER A 117 -3.95 11.58 1.72
N ARG A 118 -5.08 10.95 1.48
CA ARG A 118 -5.84 10.24 2.49
C ARG A 118 -6.15 8.85 1.97
N GLN A 119 -5.81 7.84 2.76
CA GLN A 119 -6.07 6.45 2.46
C GLN A 119 -6.93 5.85 3.57
N SER A 120 -7.95 5.12 3.19
CA SER A 120 -8.81 4.36 4.11
C SER A 120 -8.80 2.90 3.68
N TYR A 121 -8.36 2.03 4.56
CA TYR A 121 -8.42 0.59 4.38
C TYR A 121 -9.48 0.01 5.30
N ILE A 122 -10.44 -0.69 4.72
CA ILE A 122 -11.56 -1.30 5.44
C ILE A 122 -11.51 -2.80 5.23
N ASN A 123 -11.48 -3.51 6.35
CA ASN A 123 -11.59 -4.96 6.39
C ASN A 123 -12.89 -5.31 7.12
N GLN A 124 -13.67 -6.22 6.58
CA GLN A 124 -14.96 -6.64 7.13
C GLN A 124 -14.94 -6.99 8.63
N LYS A 125 -13.79 -7.42 9.16
CA LYS A 125 -13.63 -7.90 10.55
C LYS A 125 -13.00 -6.88 11.49
N ASN A 126 -12.46 -5.77 10.98
CA ASN A 126 -11.70 -4.81 11.77
C ASN A 126 -12.21 -3.38 11.56
N LEU A 127 -11.87 -2.50 12.50
CA LEU A 127 -12.03 -1.07 12.32
C LEU A 127 -11.21 -0.60 11.10
N SER A 128 -11.70 0.42 10.43
CA SER A 128 -10.99 1.05 9.32
C SER A 128 -9.64 1.61 9.79
N ASP A 129 -8.63 1.39 8.97
CA ASP A 129 -7.29 1.94 9.15
C ASP A 129 -7.15 3.15 8.21
N ASN A 130 -6.95 4.34 8.78
CA ASN A 130 -6.91 5.57 8.02
C ASN A 130 -5.53 6.22 8.14
N ASP A 131 -4.92 6.47 6.99
CA ASP A 131 -3.67 7.20 6.86
C ASP A 131 -3.92 8.56 6.23
N GLN A 132 -3.27 9.59 6.74
CA GLN A 132 -3.24 10.92 6.17
C GLN A 132 -1.79 11.37 5.98
N SER A 133 -1.50 11.96 4.85
CA SER A 133 -0.17 12.44 4.51
C SER A 133 -0.27 13.80 3.81
N MET A 134 0.54 14.73 4.25
CA MET A 134 0.80 16.00 3.58
C MET A 134 2.29 16.10 3.33
N THR A 135 2.67 16.35 2.09
CA THR A 135 4.08 16.46 1.71
C THR A 135 4.32 17.75 0.97
N TRP A 136 5.34 18.47 1.37
CA TRP A 136 5.86 19.66 0.70
C TRP A 136 7.26 19.35 0.22
N ARG A 137 7.53 19.69 -1.02
CA ARG A 137 8.85 19.60 -1.62
C ARG A 137 9.14 20.92 -2.30
N LEU A 138 10.31 21.45 -2.04
CA LEU A 138 10.85 22.64 -2.69
C LEU A 138 12.24 22.28 -3.19
N GLY A 139 12.46 22.43 -4.47
CA GLY A 139 13.76 22.22 -5.06
C GLY A 139 14.18 23.39 -5.92
N TYR A 140 15.44 23.68 -5.89
CA TYR A 140 16.08 24.71 -6.67
C TYR A 140 17.34 24.17 -7.33
N ASP A 141 17.48 24.45 -8.61
CA ASP A 141 18.63 24.08 -9.43
C ASP A 141 19.20 25.34 -10.10
N PHE A 142 20.48 25.56 -9.92
CA PHE A 142 21.21 26.64 -10.55
C PHE A 142 22.13 26.11 -11.64
N LYS A 143 21.86 26.46 -12.92
CA LYS A 143 22.63 26.08 -14.10
C LYS A 143 22.87 24.56 -14.23
N HIS A 144 22.03 23.73 -13.66
CA HIS A 144 22.22 22.28 -13.57
C HIS A 144 23.51 21.86 -12.87
N ARG A 145 24.12 22.77 -12.11
CA ARG A 145 25.36 22.53 -11.34
C ARG A 145 25.10 22.33 -9.87
N TYR A 146 24.34 23.23 -9.26
CA TYR A 146 24.05 23.24 -7.84
C TYR A 146 22.56 22.99 -7.62
N MET A 147 22.27 21.94 -6.88
CA MET A 147 20.90 21.54 -6.59
C MET A 147 20.70 21.51 -5.08
N VAL A 148 19.60 22.08 -4.62
CA VAL A 148 19.18 21.99 -3.23
C VAL A 148 17.72 21.58 -3.22
N GLU A 149 17.36 20.61 -2.39
CA GLU A 149 15.99 20.17 -2.23
C GLU A 149 15.65 20.09 -0.74
N PHE A 150 14.50 20.60 -0.39
CA PHE A 150 13.93 20.55 0.93
C PHE A 150 12.58 19.84 0.89
N ASN A 151 12.42 18.82 1.71
CA ASN A 151 11.20 18.03 1.81
C ASN A 151 10.71 18.05 3.24
N VAL A 152 9.39 18.18 3.42
CA VAL A 152 8.72 17.99 4.71
C VAL A 152 7.51 17.12 4.51
N ALA A 153 7.41 16.03 5.25
CA ALA A 153 6.22 15.22 5.31
C ALA A 153 5.58 15.35 6.69
N TYR A 154 4.25 15.49 6.71
CA TYR A 154 3.42 15.48 7.90
C TYR A 154 2.43 14.33 7.78
N ASN A 155 2.74 13.22 8.45
CA ASN A 155 2.02 11.97 8.32
C ASN A 155 1.29 11.64 9.61
N GLY A 156 0.08 11.11 9.48
CA GLY A 156 -0.72 10.65 10.60
C GLY A 156 -1.45 9.36 10.29
N ASN A 157 -1.60 8.52 11.33
CA ASN A 157 -2.29 7.25 11.27
C ASN A 157 -3.24 7.12 12.46
N ASP A 158 -4.41 6.51 12.25
CA ASP A 158 -5.43 6.30 13.29
C ASP A 158 -5.03 5.26 14.34
N ARG A 159 -3.94 4.52 14.12
CA ARG A 159 -3.37 3.59 15.11
C ARG A 159 -2.80 4.30 16.33
N PHE A 160 -2.50 5.60 16.20
CA PHE A 160 -1.96 6.43 17.27
C PHE A 160 -3.05 7.27 17.90
N VAL A 161 -3.03 7.40 19.24
CA VAL A 161 -4.04 8.12 19.99
C VAL A 161 -3.52 9.50 20.44
N GLY A 162 -4.40 10.51 20.42
CA GLY A 162 -4.13 11.83 20.96
C GLY A 162 -3.14 12.67 20.14
N LYS A 163 -2.29 13.42 20.83
CA LYS A 163 -1.33 14.38 20.19
C LYS A 163 -0.22 13.69 19.39
N LYS A 164 -0.05 12.38 19.54
CA LYS A 164 0.99 11.59 18.85
C LYS A 164 0.51 11.00 17.52
N LYS A 165 -0.71 11.31 17.10
CA LYS A 165 -1.30 10.83 15.85
C LYS A 165 -0.53 11.27 14.62
N PHE A 166 0.10 12.44 14.65
CA PHE A 166 0.82 13.05 13.53
C PHE A 166 2.28 13.28 13.87
N GLY A 167 3.16 13.04 12.90
CA GLY A 167 4.59 13.29 12.98
C GLY A 167 5.11 14.15 11.83
N TRP A 168 6.16 14.94 12.11
CA TRP A 168 6.88 15.74 11.12
C TRP A 168 8.16 15.04 10.71
N PHE A 169 8.40 14.93 9.41
CA PHE A 169 9.55 14.23 8.84
C PHE A 169 10.25 15.15 7.82
N PRO A 170 11.09 16.09 8.29
CA PRO A 170 11.87 16.94 7.42
C PRO A 170 13.06 16.20 6.82
N ALA A 171 13.41 16.55 5.59
CA ALA A 171 14.61 16.09 4.93
C ALA A 171 15.18 17.20 4.04
N VAL A 172 16.50 17.24 3.91
CA VAL A 172 17.23 18.15 3.04
C VAL A 172 18.22 17.36 2.19
N SER A 173 18.36 17.74 0.94
CA SER A 173 19.39 17.19 0.06
C SER A 173 20.07 18.27 -0.73
N VAL A 174 21.35 18.03 -1.01
CA VAL A 174 22.19 18.89 -1.84
C VAL A 174 22.84 18.05 -2.93
N GLY A 175 22.99 18.62 -4.10
CA GLY A 175 23.63 17.99 -5.23
C GLY A 175 24.59 18.96 -5.91
N TRP A 176 25.75 18.47 -6.30
CA TRP A 176 26.72 19.22 -7.09
C TRP A 176 27.11 18.40 -8.31
N ASN A 177 26.85 18.93 -9.46
CA ASN A 177 27.21 18.34 -10.74
C ASN A 177 28.57 18.88 -11.18
N LEU A 178 29.64 18.18 -10.77
CA LEU A 178 31.02 18.58 -11.08
C LEU A 178 31.32 18.51 -12.57
N SER A 179 30.69 17.61 -13.31
CA SER A 179 30.91 17.50 -14.76
C SER A 179 30.49 18.74 -15.53
N GLU A 180 29.66 19.63 -14.95
CA GLU A 180 29.28 20.91 -15.54
C GLU A 180 30.28 22.06 -15.21
N GLU A 181 31.26 21.80 -14.35
CA GLU A 181 32.27 22.79 -14.01
C GLU A 181 33.39 22.84 -15.05
N THR A 182 33.81 24.06 -15.42
CA THR A 182 34.85 24.26 -16.45
C THR A 182 36.17 23.63 -16.07
N PHE A 183 36.57 23.71 -14.80
CA PHE A 183 37.81 23.12 -14.31
C PHE A 183 37.76 21.59 -14.40
N PHE A 184 36.64 20.97 -14.13
CA PHE A 184 36.47 19.52 -14.16
C PHE A 184 36.48 19.00 -15.61
N LYS A 185 35.74 19.67 -16.52
CA LYS A 185 35.74 19.33 -17.96
C LYS A 185 37.14 19.39 -18.57
N SER A 186 37.93 20.35 -18.13
CA SER A 186 39.34 20.50 -18.64
C SER A 186 40.27 19.42 -18.08
N ALA A 187 40.09 19.02 -16.82
CA ALA A 187 40.97 18.05 -16.15
C ALA A 187 40.58 16.60 -16.48
N PHE A 188 39.31 16.33 -16.68
CA PHE A 188 38.78 14.99 -16.84
C PHE A 188 37.76 14.90 -18.02
N PRO A 189 38.22 15.05 -19.27
CA PRO A 189 37.33 15.11 -20.44
C PRO A 189 36.64 13.78 -20.76
N PHE A 190 37.02 12.69 -20.13
CA PHE A 190 36.46 11.37 -20.34
C PHE A 190 35.25 11.06 -19.45
N PHE A 191 34.90 11.94 -18.48
CA PHE A 191 33.70 11.80 -17.67
C PHE A 191 32.55 12.63 -18.26
N ASP A 192 31.51 11.97 -18.75
CA ASP A 192 30.29 12.62 -19.21
C ASP A 192 29.44 13.12 -18.04
N LEU A 193 29.38 12.38 -16.96
CA LEU A 193 28.60 12.74 -15.76
C LEU A 193 29.34 12.38 -14.48
N PHE A 194 29.61 13.41 -13.67
CA PHE A 194 30.10 13.25 -12.29
C PHE A 194 29.32 14.15 -11.35
N LYS A 195 28.48 13.53 -10.50
CA LYS A 195 27.58 14.21 -9.59
C LYS A 195 27.76 13.74 -8.16
N LEU A 196 27.99 14.66 -7.24
CA LEU A 196 28.00 14.41 -5.80
C LEU A 196 26.62 14.72 -5.23
N ARG A 197 26.16 13.89 -4.29
CA ARG A 197 24.89 14.10 -3.57
C ARG A 197 25.09 13.78 -2.10
N ALA A 198 24.45 14.60 -1.26
CA ALA A 198 24.33 14.33 0.17
C ALA A 198 22.88 14.63 0.59
N SER A 199 22.36 13.82 1.50
CA SER A 199 21.01 14.03 2.06
C SER A 199 20.99 13.65 3.53
N TYR A 200 20.16 14.36 4.27
CA TYR A 200 19.88 14.10 5.67
C TYR A 200 18.37 14.27 5.90
N GLY A 201 17.76 13.38 6.68
CA GLY A 201 16.33 13.45 6.96
C GLY A 201 15.92 12.60 8.14
N LEU A 202 14.77 12.94 8.69
CA LEU A 202 14.09 12.18 9.73
C LEU A 202 13.04 11.27 9.08
N VAL A 203 13.02 10.02 9.51
CA VAL A 203 12.07 9.00 9.02
C VAL A 203 11.34 8.40 10.21
N GLY A 204 10.03 8.26 10.09
CA GLY A 204 9.19 7.56 11.04
C GLY A 204 8.69 6.26 10.44
N SER A 205 8.57 5.23 11.28
CA SER A 205 7.97 3.95 10.91
C SER A 205 6.89 3.57 11.91
N ASP A 206 5.74 3.13 11.43
CA ASP A 206 4.65 2.57 12.25
C ASP A 206 4.73 1.04 12.37
N ASN A 207 5.65 0.39 11.64
CA ASN A 207 5.83 -1.06 11.64
C ASN A 207 6.55 -1.60 12.90
N SER A 208 7.10 -0.72 13.74
CA SER A 208 7.85 -1.11 14.95
C SER A 208 6.96 -1.43 16.15
N PHE A 209 5.64 -1.35 15.99
CA PHE A 209 4.71 -1.61 17.08
C PHE A 209 4.24 -3.06 17.04
N GLU A 210 4.89 -3.88 17.84
CA GLU A 210 4.31 -5.12 18.29
C GLU A 210 3.03 -4.75 19.09
N LYS A 211 1.90 -5.18 18.55
CA LYS A 211 0.59 -4.97 19.18
C LYS A 211 0.56 -5.76 20.47
N ASP A 212 1.03 -5.14 21.55
CA ASP A 212 0.85 -5.71 22.88
C ASP A 212 -0.65 -5.77 23.14
N LYS A 213 -1.18 -6.98 23.20
CA LYS A 213 -2.62 -7.28 23.27
C LYS A 213 -3.30 -6.72 24.53
N ASN A 214 -2.54 -6.12 25.44
CA ASN A 214 -3.00 -5.69 26.74
C ASN A 214 -2.87 -4.21 27.06
N THR A 215 -2.35 -3.37 26.16
CA THR A 215 -2.25 -1.93 26.40
C THR A 215 -2.91 -1.12 25.30
N THR A 216 -3.85 -0.29 25.72
CA THR A 216 -4.51 0.73 24.89
C THR A 216 -3.58 1.90 24.51
N ASP A 217 -2.35 1.91 25.01
CA ASP A 217 -1.40 2.99 24.81
C ASP A 217 -0.26 2.55 23.87
N VAL A 218 -0.25 3.12 22.68
CA VAL A 218 0.86 2.97 21.72
C VAL A 218 1.94 3.96 22.09
N ILE A 219 3.08 3.48 22.55
CA ILE A 219 4.23 4.30 22.94
C ILE A 219 5.22 4.35 21.78
N TRP A 220 5.54 5.55 21.28
CA TRP A 220 6.66 5.77 20.38
C TRP A 220 7.97 5.47 21.12
N LYS A 221 8.71 4.46 20.67
CA LYS A 221 10.13 4.32 21.01
C LYS A 221 10.92 4.90 19.84
N GLY A 222 11.41 6.11 20.01
CA GLY A 222 12.41 6.67 19.12
C GLY A 222 13.70 5.85 19.23
N GLY A 223 14.22 5.40 18.11
CA GLY A 223 15.58 4.92 17.96
C GLY A 223 16.44 6.05 17.45
#